data_da98354d166dbd6aab276e5494a7b015
#
_entry.id   da98354d166dbd6aab276e5494a7b015
#
_cell.length_a   1.000
_cell.length_b   1.000
_cell.length_c   1.000
_cell.angle_alpha   90.00
_cell.angle_beta   90.00
_cell.angle_gamma   90.00
#
_symmetry.space_group_name_H-M   'P 1'
#
loop_
_entity.id
_entity.type
_entity.pdbx_description
1 polymer ?
#
loop_
_entity_poly.entity_id
_entity_poly.type
_entity_poly.pdbx_seq_one_letter_code
_entity_poly.pdbx_strand_id
1 'polypeptide(L)'
;MNSEESELIRSLLTSSEGEAFKQLTALNARLGAQSDFQFIGRSTRENIVKLVEESQGKSSLVAPLLELIRILARDKRQLDVLLPEAVRLFIVGSSGLVDVKSEVLQDVIEADKCLVNTLFNSSAMRQTFEEEAIPSLLERISALTMANYSGRFQWINTVPEATRNSLWLFDLRIAFLTSAHSVPIQASWGSSPAALETFLDIIRQYIAVAEELKGCESEEEASRLAGHCERAEEAAKVLFNITYKRPDRLSEKYTNDITDIVCSLIKGKNSSPAMEQHAVNLLSTLKLNISMLCPKMDTADGGSTEQYDLYDMSFAQALLDAMERKLDDNNNSDSDLLSTYLGSALKLCTASKEARRYCRLNILPPLVAADVTRRPDEGDSLRNKIVRVMMSPAFSKDLASEFMFVLCKRSVSRLIKYTGLGHSAGLLANSGLLGHINLPKSASDSEDSETEDYKAVEDRINPVTGYLRPENSGVSPFEGMSEEQKEYEAMKLVDAMNKLMNTGVVKPGTIGDDGRPRAVSHVLELVKDVPDEDRASDSE
;
A
#
# COMPACT_ATOMS: atom_id res chain seq x y z
N MET A 1 -1.28 44.44 1.95
CA MET A 1 -1.23 43.87 3.32
C MET A 1 0.06 43.04 3.47
N ASN A 2 1.19 43.70 3.47
CA ASN A 2 2.52 43.10 3.65
C ASN A 2 3.23 43.70 4.86
N SER A 3 2.48 44.24 5.81
CA SER A 3 3.14 45.23 6.62
C SER A 3 3.42 44.77 8.03
N GLU A 4 2.47 44.15 8.70
CA GLU A 4 2.57 44.00 10.15
C GLU A 4 3.59 42.93 10.56
N GLU A 5 3.50 41.71 9.97
CA GLU A 5 4.45 40.64 10.25
C GLU A 5 5.86 40.97 9.74
N SER A 6 5.96 41.62 8.57
CA SER A 6 7.26 42.02 8.01
C SER A 6 7.94 43.11 8.83
N GLU A 7 7.17 44.07 9.33
CA GLU A 7 7.65 45.11 10.25
C GLU A 7 8.05 44.54 11.61
N LEU A 8 7.24 43.63 12.15
CA LEU A 8 7.52 42.91 13.37
C LEU A 8 8.85 42.15 13.27
N ILE A 9 9.02 41.30 12.20
CA ILE A 9 10.25 40.52 12.01
C ILE A 9 11.47 41.46 11.83
N ARG A 10 11.29 42.60 11.16
CA ARG A 10 12.36 43.61 11.07
C ARG A 10 12.73 44.21 12.43
N SER A 11 11.73 44.51 13.28
CA SER A 11 11.97 45.05 14.60
C SER A 11 12.69 44.08 15.53
N LEU A 12 12.53 42.78 15.34
CA LEU A 12 13.22 41.73 16.10
C LEU A 12 14.75 41.84 16.02
N LEU A 13 15.28 42.28 14.87
CA LEU A 13 16.73 42.45 14.67
C LEU A 13 17.36 43.49 15.62
N THR A 14 16.57 44.45 16.07
CA THR A 14 17.04 45.53 16.99
C THR A 14 16.52 45.41 18.40
N SER A 15 15.69 44.41 18.69
CA SER A 15 15.08 44.19 20.00
C SER A 15 16.06 43.56 21.00
N SER A 16 15.84 43.82 22.30
CA SER A 16 16.50 43.03 23.34
C SER A 16 16.08 41.56 23.29
N GLU A 17 16.92 40.65 23.77
CA GLU A 17 16.65 39.21 23.76
C GLU A 17 15.31 38.86 24.39
N GLY A 18 14.98 39.44 25.58
CA GLY A 18 13.71 39.18 26.25
C GLY A 18 12.48 39.71 25.50
N GLU A 19 12.60 40.84 24.79
CA GLU A 19 11.53 41.39 23.97
C GLU A 19 11.36 40.56 22.69
N ALA A 20 12.46 40.18 22.03
CA ALA A 20 12.45 39.30 20.87
C ALA A 20 11.81 37.95 21.19
N PHE A 21 12.10 37.35 22.34
CA PHE A 21 11.46 36.11 22.79
C PHE A 21 9.94 36.25 22.87
N LYS A 22 9.43 37.31 23.53
CA LYS A 22 7.97 37.53 23.65
C LYS A 22 7.30 37.73 22.29
N GLN A 23 7.91 38.56 21.45
CA GLN A 23 7.38 38.86 20.13
C GLN A 23 7.38 37.64 19.19
N LEU A 24 8.45 36.82 19.19
CA LEU A 24 8.51 35.57 18.43
C LEU A 24 7.46 34.57 18.90
N THR A 25 7.31 34.40 20.23
CA THR A 25 6.29 33.49 20.78
C THR A 25 4.89 33.92 20.37
N ALA A 26 4.59 35.21 20.42
CA ALA A 26 3.28 35.74 19.98
C ALA A 26 3.08 35.58 18.46
N LEU A 27 4.12 35.78 17.64
CA LEU A 27 4.09 35.57 16.20
C LEU A 27 3.83 34.09 15.85
N ASN A 28 4.55 33.18 16.51
CA ASN A 28 4.40 31.74 16.31
C ASN A 28 2.98 31.26 16.65
N ALA A 29 2.40 31.75 17.74
CA ALA A 29 1.03 31.45 18.12
C ALA A 29 0.01 31.91 17.04
N ARG A 30 0.21 33.10 16.43
CA ARG A 30 -0.65 33.60 15.34
C ARG A 30 -0.50 32.79 14.04
N LEU A 31 0.74 32.41 13.68
CA LEU A 31 1.05 31.69 12.46
C LEU A 31 0.80 30.17 12.57
N GLY A 32 0.74 29.66 13.79
CA GLY A 32 0.70 28.21 14.05
C GLY A 32 -0.48 27.46 13.42
N ALA A 33 -1.63 28.11 13.26
CA ALA A 33 -2.82 27.54 12.62
C ALA A 33 -2.84 27.69 11.08
N GLN A 34 -1.88 28.41 10.50
CA GLN A 34 -1.84 28.70 9.06
C GLN A 34 -1.02 27.68 8.30
N SER A 35 -1.34 27.50 7.02
CA SER A 35 -0.60 26.63 6.08
C SER A 35 -0.15 27.37 4.82
N ASP A 36 -0.68 28.57 4.56
CA ASP A 36 -0.32 29.42 3.42
C ASP A 36 0.37 30.70 3.93
N PHE A 37 1.58 30.95 3.43
CA PHE A 37 2.44 32.05 3.86
C PHE A 37 2.88 32.95 2.69
N GLN A 38 2.02 33.11 1.65
CA GLN A 38 2.29 33.98 0.51
C GLN A 38 2.56 35.44 0.92
N PHE A 39 1.93 35.88 2.03
CA PHE A 39 2.11 37.21 2.58
C PHE A 39 3.49 37.46 3.24
N ILE A 40 4.24 36.35 3.56
CA ILE A 40 5.61 36.41 4.03
C ILE A 40 6.54 36.36 2.81
N GLY A 41 6.86 37.53 2.26
CA GLY A 41 7.66 37.65 1.05
C GLY A 41 9.14 37.37 1.27
N ARG A 42 9.91 37.40 0.15
CA ARG A 42 11.34 37.08 0.11
C ARG A 42 12.15 37.91 1.13
N SER A 43 11.97 39.22 1.13
CA SER A 43 12.73 40.10 2.04
C SER A 43 12.49 39.79 3.53
N THR A 44 11.28 39.38 3.88
CA THR A 44 10.96 38.99 5.26
C THR A 44 11.64 37.68 5.63
N ARG A 45 11.70 36.71 4.72
CA ARG A 45 12.44 35.45 4.91
C ARG A 45 13.95 35.70 5.05
N GLU A 46 14.52 36.63 4.25
CA GLU A 46 15.91 37.04 4.38
C GLU A 46 16.20 37.72 5.75
N ASN A 47 15.24 38.47 6.32
CA ASN A 47 15.35 39.03 7.67
C ASN A 47 15.31 37.94 8.75
N ILE A 48 14.50 36.87 8.56
CA ILE A 48 14.51 35.71 9.48
C ILE A 48 15.87 35.01 9.45
N VAL A 49 16.46 34.83 8.26
CA VAL A 49 17.83 34.27 8.13
C VAL A 49 18.84 35.11 8.92
N LYS A 50 18.83 36.43 8.75
CA LYS A 50 19.71 37.33 9.52
C LYS A 50 19.48 37.22 11.04
N LEU A 51 18.20 37.10 11.45
CA LEU A 51 17.86 36.94 12.85
C LEU A 51 18.44 35.64 13.42
N VAL A 52 18.44 34.55 12.66
CA VAL A 52 19.10 33.29 13.06
C VAL A 52 20.61 33.48 13.21
N GLU A 53 21.26 34.13 12.23
CA GLU A 53 22.71 34.40 12.27
C GLU A 53 23.11 35.28 13.47
N GLU A 54 22.34 36.34 13.78
CA GLU A 54 22.58 37.25 14.89
C GLU A 54 22.19 36.69 16.26
N SER A 55 21.42 35.59 16.28
CA SER A 55 20.98 34.91 17.50
C SER A 55 21.96 33.85 17.98
N GLN A 56 23.09 33.66 17.31
CA GLN A 56 24.14 32.75 17.78
C GLN A 56 24.64 33.18 19.15
N GLY A 57 24.48 32.29 20.16
CA GLY A 57 24.80 32.55 21.57
C GLY A 57 23.65 33.06 22.43
N LYS A 58 22.47 33.35 21.85
CA LYS A 58 21.25 33.73 22.61
C LYS A 58 20.37 32.49 22.80
N SER A 59 20.62 31.73 23.86
CA SER A 59 19.96 30.43 24.08
C SER A 59 18.44 30.52 24.18
N SER A 60 17.88 31.63 24.68
CA SER A 60 16.43 31.79 24.83
C SER A 60 15.68 31.91 23.48
N LEU A 61 16.37 32.28 22.39
CA LEU A 61 15.76 32.49 21.09
C LEU A 61 15.78 31.24 20.20
N VAL A 62 16.52 30.19 20.58
CA VAL A 62 16.72 28.99 19.74
C VAL A 62 15.38 28.30 19.45
N ALA A 63 14.64 27.87 20.47
CA ALA A 63 13.36 27.17 20.28
C ALA A 63 12.32 28.02 19.53
N PRO A 64 12.08 29.32 19.85
CA PRO A 64 11.13 30.14 19.12
C PRO A 64 11.50 30.37 17.65
N LEU A 65 12.79 30.45 17.30
CA LEU A 65 13.25 30.57 15.92
C LEU A 65 13.05 29.26 15.14
N LEU A 66 13.37 28.13 15.74
CA LEU A 66 13.12 26.82 15.17
C LEU A 66 11.61 26.60 14.91
N GLU A 67 10.77 27.04 15.85
CA GLU A 67 9.32 26.98 15.69
C GLU A 67 8.84 27.85 14.53
N LEU A 68 9.34 29.06 14.39
CA LEU A 68 9.02 29.95 13.26
C LEU A 68 9.41 29.31 11.93
N ILE A 69 10.64 28.80 11.84
CA ILE A 69 11.13 28.10 10.63
C ILE A 69 10.25 26.88 10.33
N ARG A 70 9.92 26.07 11.34
CA ARG A 70 9.05 24.90 11.22
C ARG A 70 7.67 25.24 10.67
N ILE A 71 7.07 26.34 11.18
CA ILE A 71 5.76 26.80 10.73
C ILE A 71 5.83 27.22 9.26
N LEU A 72 6.81 28.06 8.89
CA LEU A 72 6.97 28.54 7.53
C LEU A 72 7.39 27.45 6.52
N ALA A 73 8.05 26.40 7.00
CA ALA A 73 8.45 25.25 6.17
C ALA A 73 7.29 24.35 5.73
N ARG A 74 6.06 24.58 6.21
CA ARG A 74 4.85 23.93 5.69
C ARG A 74 4.54 24.35 4.25
N ASP A 75 4.95 25.57 3.89
CA ASP A 75 4.81 26.12 2.53
C ASP A 75 6.12 25.97 1.76
N LYS A 76 6.09 25.19 0.68
CA LYS A 76 7.27 24.94 -0.18
C LYS A 76 7.76 26.18 -0.94
N ARG A 77 6.90 27.19 -1.12
CA ARG A 77 7.23 28.40 -1.87
C ARG A 77 8.31 29.20 -1.14
N GLN A 78 9.37 29.58 -1.86
CA GLN A 78 10.51 30.33 -1.34
C GLN A 78 11.18 29.70 -0.09
N LEU A 79 11.12 28.37 0.03
CA LEU A 79 11.73 27.64 1.13
C LEU A 79 13.27 27.66 1.01
N ASP A 80 13.80 27.71 -0.19
CA ASP A 80 15.22 27.90 -0.51
C ASP A 80 15.78 29.20 0.07
N VAL A 81 14.99 30.27 0.07
CA VAL A 81 15.37 31.57 0.68
C VAL A 81 15.43 31.46 2.21
N LEU A 82 14.54 30.70 2.81
CA LEU A 82 14.48 30.50 4.27
C LEU A 82 15.57 29.55 4.78
N LEU A 83 16.04 28.61 3.94
CA LEU A 83 16.96 27.54 4.31
C LEU A 83 18.35 27.64 3.63
N PRO A 84 19.07 28.80 3.69
CA PRO A 84 20.48 28.82 3.30
C PRO A 84 21.30 27.90 4.22
N GLU A 85 22.54 27.62 3.87
CA GLU A 85 23.42 26.68 4.59
C GLU A 85 23.51 26.99 6.10
N ALA A 86 23.67 28.27 6.46
CA ALA A 86 23.76 28.71 7.86
C ALA A 86 22.51 28.29 8.67
N VAL A 87 21.31 28.45 8.11
CA VAL A 87 20.06 28.05 8.77
C VAL A 87 19.93 26.53 8.84
N ARG A 88 20.32 25.81 7.77
CA ARG A 88 20.31 24.35 7.78
C ARG A 88 21.24 23.78 8.88
N LEU A 89 22.46 24.32 8.98
CA LEU A 89 23.42 23.94 10.04
C LEU A 89 22.93 24.34 11.43
N PHE A 90 22.25 25.48 11.58
CA PHE A 90 21.63 25.88 12.83
C PHE A 90 20.56 24.85 13.30
N ILE A 91 19.68 24.40 12.38
CA ILE A 91 18.66 23.39 12.69
C ILE A 91 19.32 22.07 13.11
N VAL A 92 20.28 21.57 12.32
CA VAL A 92 20.99 20.32 12.60
C VAL A 92 21.79 20.40 13.90
N GLY A 93 22.51 21.50 14.12
CA GLY A 93 23.27 21.73 15.35
C GLY A 93 22.39 21.78 16.62
N SER A 94 21.19 22.38 16.50
CA SER A 94 20.23 22.46 17.61
C SER A 94 19.57 21.12 17.95
N SER A 95 19.58 20.13 17.05
CA SER A 95 18.99 18.80 17.27
C SER A 95 19.76 17.95 18.30
N GLY A 96 20.96 18.36 18.72
CA GLY A 96 21.81 17.59 19.64
C GLY A 96 22.39 16.31 19.01
N LEU A 97 22.30 16.13 17.69
CA LEU A 97 22.89 15.00 16.97
C LEU A 97 24.38 15.23 16.67
N VAL A 98 24.79 16.46 16.35
CA VAL A 98 26.17 16.80 16.01
C VAL A 98 26.98 17.10 17.28
N ASP A 99 26.50 18.04 18.09
CA ASP A 99 27.10 18.42 19.37
C ASP A 99 26.13 18.12 20.51
N VAL A 100 26.54 17.22 21.41
CA VAL A 100 25.72 16.84 22.57
C VAL A 100 25.80 17.93 23.63
N LYS A 101 25.00 18.97 23.49
CA LYS A 101 24.73 19.94 24.55
C LYS A 101 23.41 19.54 25.20
N SER A 102 23.49 18.86 26.34
CA SER A 102 22.35 18.35 27.10
C SER A 102 21.52 19.46 27.81
N GLU A 103 21.84 20.72 27.59
CA GLU A 103 21.36 21.76 28.50
C GLU A 103 19.98 22.32 28.16
N VAL A 104 19.49 22.18 26.92
CA VAL A 104 18.15 22.69 26.55
C VAL A 104 17.37 21.66 25.73
N LEU A 105 16.75 20.73 26.44
CA LEU A 105 15.95 19.67 25.85
C LEU A 105 14.80 20.20 24.96
N GLN A 106 14.25 21.38 25.28
CA GLN A 106 13.22 22.03 24.47
C GLN A 106 13.71 22.40 23.07
N ASP A 107 14.97 22.88 22.97
CA ASP A 107 15.58 23.20 21.67
C ASP A 107 15.74 21.97 20.81
N VAL A 108 16.18 20.85 21.42
CA VAL A 108 16.35 19.55 20.73
C VAL A 108 15.03 19.07 20.13
N ILE A 109 13.95 19.08 20.93
CA ILE A 109 12.63 18.64 20.47
C ILE A 109 12.10 19.55 19.36
N GLU A 110 12.26 20.87 19.51
CA GLU A 110 11.77 21.80 18.49
C GLU A 110 12.60 21.71 17.20
N ALA A 111 13.92 21.45 17.31
CA ALA A 111 14.78 21.17 16.18
C ALA A 111 14.37 19.89 15.43
N ASP A 112 14.07 18.81 16.15
CA ASP A 112 13.61 17.56 15.54
C ASP A 112 12.26 17.74 14.83
N LYS A 113 11.32 18.47 15.42
CA LYS A 113 10.06 18.85 14.73
C LYS A 113 10.33 19.71 13.48
N CYS A 114 11.30 20.61 13.54
CA CYS A 114 11.69 21.44 12.41
C CYS A 114 12.33 20.59 11.32
N LEU A 115 13.20 19.63 11.69
CA LEU A 115 13.80 18.65 10.78
C LEU A 115 12.75 17.84 10.03
N VAL A 116 11.71 17.35 10.69
CA VAL A 116 10.63 16.59 10.02
C VAL A 116 10.01 17.42 8.89
N ASN A 117 9.66 18.69 9.12
CA ASN A 117 9.04 19.53 8.09
C ASN A 117 10.02 19.92 6.97
N THR A 118 11.26 20.23 7.33
CA THR A 118 12.27 20.70 6.38
C THR A 118 12.84 19.58 5.53
N LEU A 119 13.07 18.39 6.09
CA LEU A 119 13.50 17.19 5.34
C LEU A 119 12.44 16.74 4.34
N PHE A 120 11.16 16.83 4.71
CA PHE A 120 10.08 16.50 3.78
C PHE A 120 10.05 17.43 2.57
N ASN A 121 10.29 18.74 2.76
CA ASN A 121 10.07 19.77 1.76
C ASN A 121 11.34 20.25 1.03
N SER A 122 12.55 19.99 1.54
CA SER A 122 13.81 20.54 1.02
C SER A 122 14.87 19.46 0.73
N SER A 123 15.29 19.34 -0.53
CA SER A 123 16.40 18.46 -0.92
C SER A 123 17.75 18.94 -0.36
N ALA A 124 17.98 20.26 -0.29
CA ALA A 124 19.19 20.81 0.29
C ALA A 124 19.30 20.51 1.80
N MET A 125 18.16 20.53 2.52
CA MET A 125 18.12 20.13 3.93
C MET A 125 18.47 18.64 4.09
N ARG A 126 17.93 17.76 3.23
CA ARG A 126 18.27 16.34 3.24
C ARG A 126 19.75 16.10 3.04
N GLN A 127 20.38 16.79 2.07
CA GLN A 127 21.81 16.67 1.83
C GLN A 127 22.63 17.10 3.06
N THR A 128 22.37 18.29 3.63
CA THR A 128 23.06 18.76 4.83
C THR A 128 22.90 17.77 5.99
N PHE A 129 21.70 17.23 6.19
CA PHE A 129 21.44 16.27 7.25
C PHE A 129 22.18 14.94 7.05
N GLU A 130 22.25 14.44 5.82
CA GLU A 130 23.03 13.24 5.47
C GLU A 130 24.50 13.39 5.80
N GLU A 131 25.09 14.52 5.46
CA GLU A 131 26.50 14.80 5.68
C GLU A 131 26.83 14.93 7.17
N GLU A 132 25.97 15.54 7.97
CA GLU A 132 26.28 15.96 9.33
C GLU A 132 25.78 15.01 10.44
N ALA A 133 24.61 14.36 10.27
CA ALA A 133 23.89 13.82 11.41
C ALA A 133 23.48 12.33 11.32
N ILE A 134 23.55 11.68 10.15
CA ILE A 134 23.05 10.32 9.98
C ILE A 134 23.65 9.27 10.92
N PRO A 135 24.97 9.20 11.14
CA PRO A 135 25.54 8.20 12.05
C PRO A 135 25.03 8.38 13.48
N SER A 136 24.89 9.63 13.91
CA SER A 136 24.43 10.00 15.25
C SER A 136 22.93 9.74 15.45
N LEU A 137 22.11 9.87 14.40
CA LEU A 137 20.68 9.58 14.46
C LEU A 137 20.43 8.12 14.82
N LEU A 138 21.09 7.20 14.12
CA LEU A 138 20.93 5.77 14.38
C LEU A 138 21.38 5.40 15.81
N GLU A 139 22.52 5.99 16.26
CA GLU A 139 23.01 5.79 17.62
C GLU A 139 22.01 6.30 18.66
N ARG A 140 21.41 7.50 18.46
CA ARG A 140 20.39 8.06 19.38
C ARG A 140 19.12 7.21 19.41
N ILE A 141 18.62 6.74 18.27
CA ILE A 141 17.49 5.81 18.21
C ILE A 141 17.82 4.54 19.00
N SER A 142 18.99 3.94 18.78
CA SER A 142 19.42 2.76 19.53
C SER A 142 19.52 3.03 21.04
N ALA A 143 20.04 4.19 21.44
CA ALA A 143 20.09 4.57 22.85
C ALA A 143 18.69 4.69 23.48
N LEU A 144 17.71 5.16 22.72
CA LEU A 144 16.31 5.28 23.17
C LEU A 144 15.61 3.93 23.34
N THR A 145 16.06 2.86 22.67
CA THR A 145 15.51 1.50 22.86
C THR A 145 15.98 0.86 24.17
N MET A 146 17.09 1.33 24.76
CA MET A 146 17.73 0.75 25.93
C MET A 146 17.22 1.37 27.22
N ALA A 147 17.07 0.56 28.28
CA ALA A 147 16.69 1.06 29.61
C ALA A 147 17.78 1.94 30.23
N ASN A 148 19.06 1.58 30.03
CA ASN A 148 20.23 2.33 30.49
C ASN A 148 21.31 2.29 29.40
N TYR A 149 21.46 3.41 28.70
CA TYR A 149 22.47 3.57 27.68
C TYR A 149 23.76 4.17 28.26
N SER A 150 24.91 3.59 27.92
CA SER A 150 26.22 4.15 28.25
C SER A 150 26.95 4.56 26.97
N GLY A 151 27.06 5.85 26.71
CA GLY A 151 27.72 6.36 25.51
C GLY A 151 27.43 7.85 25.32
N ARG A 152 27.61 8.33 24.09
CA ARG A 152 27.46 9.74 23.71
C ARG A 152 26.11 10.36 24.13
N PHE A 153 25.04 9.59 24.07
CA PHE A 153 23.68 10.00 24.41
C PHE A 153 23.25 9.58 25.83
N GLN A 154 24.19 9.37 26.78
CA GLN A 154 23.88 8.96 28.14
C GLN A 154 22.88 9.91 28.85
N TRP A 155 22.80 11.16 28.46
CA TRP A 155 21.86 12.16 29.00
C TRP A 155 20.39 11.74 28.83
N ILE A 156 20.06 10.87 27.83
CA ILE A 156 18.70 10.34 27.60
C ILE A 156 18.17 9.59 28.83
N ASN A 157 19.03 8.98 29.63
CA ASN A 157 18.63 8.24 30.83
C ASN A 157 17.99 9.13 31.91
N THR A 158 18.28 10.43 31.88
CA THR A 158 17.76 11.41 32.84
C THR A 158 16.54 12.18 32.33
N VAL A 159 16.15 11.97 31.10
CA VAL A 159 15.01 12.65 30.46
C VAL A 159 13.69 12.06 30.96
N PRO A 160 12.69 12.90 31.32
CA PRO A 160 11.35 12.41 31.65
C PRO A 160 10.75 11.55 30.52
N GLU A 161 10.02 10.50 30.90
CA GLU A 161 9.53 9.50 29.96
C GLU A 161 8.70 10.09 28.82
N ALA A 162 7.76 10.99 29.09
CA ALA A 162 6.95 11.64 28.08
C ALA A 162 7.79 12.40 27.03
N THR A 163 8.84 13.07 27.49
CA THR A 163 9.78 13.80 26.62
C THR A 163 10.66 12.84 25.83
N ARG A 164 11.14 11.76 26.47
CA ARG A 164 11.91 10.69 25.84
C ARG A 164 11.09 10.03 24.72
N ASN A 165 9.82 9.73 24.95
CA ASN A 165 8.91 9.16 23.96
C ASN A 165 8.69 10.10 22.77
N SER A 166 8.56 11.41 23.02
CA SER A 166 8.45 12.42 21.97
C SER A 166 9.72 12.50 21.11
N LEU A 167 10.88 12.56 21.75
CA LEU A 167 12.18 12.58 21.08
C LEU A 167 12.33 11.33 20.18
N TRP A 168 12.04 10.17 20.74
CA TRP A 168 12.11 8.91 20.00
C TRP A 168 11.22 8.88 18.76
N LEU A 169 9.98 9.36 18.89
CA LEU A 169 9.05 9.43 17.77
C LEU A 169 9.55 10.37 16.66
N PHE A 170 10.10 11.53 17.01
CA PHE A 170 10.66 12.46 16.01
C PHE A 170 11.91 11.89 15.34
N ASP A 171 12.79 11.23 16.07
CA ASP A 171 13.95 10.55 15.50
C ASP A 171 13.56 9.49 14.48
N LEU A 172 12.54 8.69 14.80
CA LEU A 172 12.02 7.68 13.87
C LEU A 172 11.38 8.30 12.63
N ARG A 173 10.65 9.42 12.76
CA ARG A 173 10.12 10.17 11.62
C ARG A 173 11.24 10.75 10.74
N ILE A 174 12.30 11.24 11.34
CA ILE A 174 13.49 11.72 10.62
C ILE A 174 14.15 10.54 9.89
N ALA A 175 14.31 9.39 10.56
CA ALA A 175 14.86 8.17 9.96
C ALA A 175 14.00 7.68 8.78
N PHE A 176 12.67 7.73 8.90
CA PHE A 176 11.76 7.41 7.80
C PHE A 176 11.97 8.36 6.61
N LEU A 177 11.97 9.69 6.83
CA LEU A 177 12.11 10.68 5.77
C LEU A 177 13.47 10.56 5.07
N THR A 178 14.55 10.37 5.79
CA THR A 178 15.89 10.22 5.22
C THR A 178 16.01 8.92 4.44
N SER A 179 15.54 7.80 4.98
CA SER A 179 15.55 6.51 4.27
C SER A 179 14.64 6.49 3.04
N ALA A 180 13.53 7.25 3.04
CA ALA A 180 12.62 7.33 1.89
C ALA A 180 13.27 8.01 0.67
N HIS A 181 14.19 8.96 0.90
CA HIS A 181 14.75 9.81 -0.15
C HIS A 181 16.21 9.48 -0.53
N SER A 182 16.93 8.71 0.30
CA SER A 182 18.36 8.45 0.11
C SER A 182 18.66 6.98 -0.17
N VAL A 183 19.05 6.67 -1.41
CA VAL A 183 19.51 5.33 -1.81
C VAL A 183 20.79 4.90 -1.07
N PRO A 184 21.78 5.77 -0.81
CA PRO A 184 22.93 5.44 0.01
C PRO A 184 22.56 5.00 1.43
N ILE A 185 21.63 5.71 2.10
CA ILE A 185 21.15 5.34 3.44
C ILE A 185 20.40 4.00 3.40
N GLN A 186 19.51 3.79 2.44
CA GLN A 186 18.84 2.49 2.25
C GLN A 186 19.86 1.36 2.14
N ALA A 187 20.94 1.55 1.37
CA ALA A 187 21.97 0.54 1.19
C ALA A 187 22.79 0.31 2.47
N SER A 188 23.19 1.37 3.15
CA SER A 188 23.98 1.32 4.37
C SER A 188 23.20 0.66 5.52
N TRP A 189 21.98 1.12 5.79
CA TRP A 189 21.16 0.58 6.88
C TRP A 189 20.65 -0.84 6.59
N GLY A 190 20.28 -1.14 5.33
CA GLY A 190 19.88 -2.48 4.92
C GLY A 190 20.98 -3.54 5.03
N SER A 191 22.24 -3.11 5.06
CA SER A 191 23.41 -3.99 5.25
C SER A 191 23.96 -3.95 6.68
N SER A 192 23.45 -3.07 7.54
CA SER A 192 23.92 -2.89 8.93
C SER A 192 23.13 -3.74 9.91
N PRO A 193 23.75 -4.75 10.56
CA PRO A 193 23.11 -5.49 11.63
C PRO A 193 22.57 -4.60 12.74
N ALA A 194 23.33 -3.58 13.14
CA ALA A 194 22.93 -2.66 14.20
C ALA A 194 21.67 -1.87 13.84
N ALA A 195 21.55 -1.37 12.59
CA ALA A 195 20.37 -0.67 12.14
C ALA A 195 19.14 -1.58 12.09
N LEU A 196 19.29 -2.78 11.50
CA LEU A 196 18.21 -3.76 11.40
C LEU A 196 17.68 -4.17 12.78
N GLU A 197 18.58 -4.55 13.71
CA GLU A 197 18.17 -4.92 15.08
C GLU A 197 17.47 -3.77 15.79
N THR A 198 17.97 -2.53 15.67
CA THR A 198 17.34 -1.36 16.30
C THR A 198 15.88 -1.21 15.88
N PHE A 199 15.57 -1.28 14.57
CA PHE A 199 14.19 -1.13 14.09
C PHE A 199 13.32 -2.36 14.39
N LEU A 200 13.90 -3.56 14.33
CA LEU A 200 13.20 -4.81 14.69
C LEU A 200 12.82 -4.82 16.17
N ASP A 201 13.70 -4.39 17.06
CA ASP A 201 13.45 -4.37 18.50
C ASP A 201 12.32 -3.41 18.88
N ILE A 202 12.18 -2.27 18.18
CA ILE A 202 11.07 -1.35 18.40
C ILE A 202 9.72 -2.04 18.09
N ILE A 203 9.66 -2.80 17.01
CA ILE A 203 8.43 -3.52 16.64
C ILE A 203 8.18 -4.69 17.59
N ARG A 204 9.23 -5.42 18.01
CA ARG A 204 9.12 -6.49 19.02
C ARG A 204 8.60 -5.96 20.35
N GLN A 205 9.05 -4.78 20.79
CA GLN A 205 8.52 -4.13 22.00
C GLN A 205 7.03 -3.83 21.88
N TYR A 206 6.57 -3.33 20.73
CA TYR A 206 5.13 -3.13 20.49
C TYR A 206 4.35 -4.45 20.58
N ILE A 207 4.82 -5.52 19.92
CA ILE A 207 4.17 -6.83 19.95
C ILE A 207 4.08 -7.36 21.40
N ALA A 208 5.16 -7.25 22.16
CA ALA A 208 5.19 -7.69 23.57
C ALA A 208 4.21 -6.89 24.44
N VAL A 209 4.14 -5.57 24.28
CA VAL A 209 3.19 -4.72 25.01
C VAL A 209 1.74 -5.00 24.61
N ALA A 210 1.47 -5.24 23.32
CA ALA A 210 0.15 -5.58 22.83
C ALA A 210 -0.36 -6.94 23.38
N GLU A 211 0.55 -7.90 23.59
CA GLU A 211 0.20 -9.18 24.25
C GLU A 211 0.05 -9.03 25.77
N GLU A 212 0.92 -8.24 26.42
CA GLU A 212 0.84 -7.95 27.86
C GLU A 212 -0.49 -7.28 28.23
N LEU A 213 -0.92 -6.30 27.43
CA LEU A 213 -2.12 -5.49 27.69
C LEU A 213 -3.40 -6.08 27.09
N LYS A 214 -3.38 -7.33 26.68
CA LYS A 214 -4.56 -8.00 26.13
C LYS A 214 -5.71 -8.08 27.12
N GLY A 215 -6.83 -7.41 26.78
CA GLY A 215 -8.01 -7.36 27.62
C GLY A 215 -7.97 -6.32 28.74
N CYS A 216 -6.95 -5.46 28.77
CA CYS A 216 -6.89 -4.32 29.68
C CYS A 216 -7.76 -3.18 29.14
N GLU A 217 -8.47 -2.49 30.04
CA GLU A 217 -9.43 -1.44 29.70
C GLU A 217 -9.05 -0.07 30.29
N SER A 218 -7.86 0.05 30.92
CA SER A 218 -7.45 1.32 31.51
C SER A 218 -6.97 2.32 30.45
N GLU A 219 -7.30 3.61 30.66
CA GLU A 219 -6.91 4.69 29.75
C GLU A 219 -5.37 4.88 29.70
N GLU A 220 -4.68 4.63 30.82
CA GLU A 220 -3.22 4.69 30.91
C GLU A 220 -2.55 3.60 30.07
N GLU A 221 -3.05 2.37 30.14
CA GLU A 221 -2.57 1.22 29.33
C GLU A 221 -2.85 1.40 27.84
N ALA A 222 -4.02 1.93 27.49
CA ALA A 222 -4.35 2.29 26.12
C ALA A 222 -3.40 3.36 25.57
N SER A 223 -3.07 4.38 26.37
CA SER A 223 -2.10 5.42 26.01
C SER A 223 -0.68 4.86 25.85
N ARG A 224 -0.26 3.95 26.76
CA ARG A 224 1.03 3.24 26.65
C ARG A 224 1.12 2.44 25.35
N LEU A 225 0.09 1.65 25.03
CA LEU A 225 0.03 0.86 23.81
C LEU A 225 0.06 1.75 22.57
N ALA A 226 -0.70 2.84 22.55
CA ALA A 226 -0.71 3.81 21.45
C ALA A 226 0.68 4.41 21.20
N GLY A 227 1.42 4.77 22.24
CA GLY A 227 2.77 5.29 22.12
C GLY A 227 3.77 4.26 21.54
N HIS A 228 3.65 2.97 21.92
CA HIS A 228 4.46 1.90 21.31
C HIS A 228 4.04 1.66 19.85
N CYS A 229 2.73 1.74 19.54
CA CYS A 229 2.22 1.59 18.18
C CYS A 229 2.78 2.66 17.24
N GLU A 230 2.70 3.95 17.62
CA GLU A 230 3.22 5.05 16.81
C GLU A 230 4.72 4.88 16.48
N ARG A 231 5.53 4.46 17.45
CA ARG A 231 6.96 4.20 17.22
C ARG A 231 7.20 3.00 16.31
N ALA A 232 6.44 1.92 16.50
CA ALA A 232 6.54 0.72 15.67
C ALA A 232 6.11 0.98 14.22
N GLU A 233 5.09 1.82 13.99
CA GLU A 233 4.68 2.25 12.65
C GLU A 233 5.82 2.98 11.92
N GLU A 234 6.49 3.93 12.57
CA GLU A 234 7.62 4.64 11.98
C GLU A 234 8.81 3.69 11.72
N ALA A 235 9.12 2.78 12.65
CA ALA A 235 10.16 1.77 12.46
C ALA A 235 9.83 0.82 11.28
N ALA A 236 8.58 0.40 11.13
CA ALA A 236 8.13 -0.45 10.03
C ALA A 236 8.26 0.26 8.67
N LYS A 237 7.99 1.58 8.62
CA LYS A 237 8.21 2.39 7.40
C LYS A 237 9.69 2.48 7.04
N VAL A 238 10.60 2.61 8.02
CA VAL A 238 12.05 2.57 7.77
C VAL A 238 12.46 1.21 7.24
N LEU A 239 12.03 0.11 7.87
CA LEU A 239 12.30 -1.25 7.40
C LEU A 239 11.80 -1.45 5.97
N PHE A 240 10.60 -0.97 5.65
CA PHE A 240 10.08 -1.00 4.28
C PHE A 240 11.02 -0.30 3.29
N ASN A 241 11.46 0.91 3.61
CA ASN A 241 12.34 1.69 2.73
C ASN A 241 13.69 0.97 2.46
N ILE A 242 14.28 0.38 3.49
CA ILE A 242 15.61 -0.29 3.37
C ILE A 242 15.52 -1.68 2.73
N THR A 243 14.34 -2.32 2.73
CA THR A 243 14.10 -3.62 2.09
C THR A 243 13.52 -3.50 0.69
N TYR A 244 12.87 -2.38 0.38
CA TYR A 244 12.17 -2.16 -0.89
C TYR A 244 13.11 -2.24 -2.10
N LYS A 245 12.71 -3.01 -3.12
CA LYS A 245 13.49 -3.27 -4.36
C LYS A 245 14.85 -3.94 -4.16
N ARG A 246 15.19 -4.40 -2.95
CA ARG A 246 16.50 -4.98 -2.66
C ARG A 246 16.44 -6.17 -1.69
N PRO A 247 15.53 -7.14 -1.93
CA PRO A 247 15.37 -8.29 -1.04
C PRO A 247 16.64 -9.16 -0.95
N ASP A 248 17.48 -9.16 -1.99
CA ASP A 248 18.71 -9.99 -2.04
C ASP A 248 19.86 -9.48 -1.15
N ARG A 249 19.73 -8.26 -0.58
CA ARG A 249 20.73 -7.69 0.32
C ARG A 249 20.55 -8.09 1.77
N LEU A 250 19.37 -8.54 2.14
CA LEU A 250 19.12 -9.04 3.48
C LEU A 250 19.76 -10.41 3.65
N SER A 251 20.47 -10.62 4.76
CA SER A 251 20.87 -11.97 5.15
C SER A 251 19.63 -12.82 5.45
N GLU A 252 19.80 -14.15 5.38
CA GLU A 252 18.72 -15.08 5.70
C GLU A 252 18.20 -14.88 7.13
N LYS A 253 19.08 -14.58 8.09
CA LYS A 253 18.70 -14.25 9.46
C LYS A 253 17.66 -13.12 9.49
N TYR A 254 17.98 -11.97 8.90
CA TYR A 254 17.08 -10.81 8.96
C TYR A 254 15.82 -10.97 8.12
N THR A 255 15.90 -11.73 7.03
CA THR A 255 14.70 -12.13 6.28
C THR A 255 13.76 -12.95 7.15
N ASN A 256 14.30 -13.89 7.94
CA ASN A 256 13.51 -14.71 8.85
C ASN A 256 12.97 -13.89 10.04
N ASP A 257 13.80 -13.02 10.63
CA ASP A 257 13.39 -12.16 11.74
C ASP A 257 12.23 -11.22 11.34
N ILE A 258 12.30 -10.63 10.14
CA ILE A 258 11.19 -9.79 9.61
C ILE A 258 9.97 -10.66 9.29
N THR A 259 10.16 -11.86 8.74
CA THR A 259 9.06 -12.80 8.46
C THR A 259 8.32 -13.18 9.74
N ASP A 260 9.04 -13.45 10.84
CA ASP A 260 8.44 -13.77 12.13
C ASP A 260 7.60 -12.61 12.69
N ILE A 261 8.13 -11.39 12.63
CA ILE A 261 7.40 -10.17 13.00
C ILE A 261 6.13 -10.00 12.15
N VAL A 262 6.24 -10.17 10.84
CA VAL A 262 5.09 -10.09 9.92
C VAL A 262 4.04 -11.14 10.27
N CYS A 263 4.46 -12.38 10.55
CA CYS A 263 3.55 -13.44 11.00
C CYS A 263 2.83 -13.06 12.30
N SER A 264 3.57 -12.54 13.27
CA SER A 264 3.01 -12.12 14.56
C SER A 264 2.00 -10.98 14.41
N LEU A 265 2.27 -10.01 13.55
CA LEU A 265 1.40 -8.85 13.32
C LEU A 265 0.13 -9.21 12.53
N ILE A 266 0.24 -10.05 11.49
CA ILE A 266 -0.92 -10.42 10.64
C ILE A 266 -1.81 -11.44 11.37
N LYS A 267 -1.23 -12.40 12.11
CA LYS A 267 -1.99 -13.38 12.92
C LYS A 267 -2.49 -12.80 14.24
N GLY A 268 -1.89 -11.72 14.71
CA GLY A 268 -2.19 -11.11 15.99
C GLY A 268 -3.55 -10.39 15.99
N LYS A 269 -4.50 -10.86 16.81
CA LYS A 269 -5.83 -10.24 16.96
C LYS A 269 -5.79 -8.83 17.58
N ASN A 270 -4.67 -8.43 18.14
CA ASN A 270 -4.49 -7.15 18.86
C ASN A 270 -3.63 -6.14 18.06
N SER A 271 -3.22 -6.46 16.83
CA SER A 271 -2.53 -5.52 15.96
C SER A 271 -3.47 -4.39 15.54
N SER A 272 -2.99 -3.15 15.57
CA SER A 272 -3.75 -2.04 14.99
C SER A 272 -3.90 -2.25 13.46
N PRO A 273 -4.98 -1.74 12.84
CA PRO A 273 -5.13 -1.80 11.38
C PRO A 273 -3.94 -1.17 10.63
N ALA A 274 -3.30 -0.14 11.21
CA ALA A 274 -2.11 0.48 10.64
C ALA A 274 -0.89 -0.46 10.70
N MET A 275 -0.67 -1.15 11.82
CA MET A 275 0.42 -2.12 11.95
C MET A 275 0.20 -3.35 11.06
N GLU A 276 -1.04 -3.82 10.90
CA GLU A 276 -1.38 -4.86 9.92
C GLU A 276 -1.01 -4.43 8.50
N GLN A 277 -1.37 -3.20 8.10
CA GLN A 277 -1.00 -2.63 6.80
C GLN A 277 0.53 -2.58 6.61
N HIS A 278 1.29 -2.14 7.63
CA HIS A 278 2.75 -2.10 7.58
C HIS A 278 3.36 -3.50 7.49
N ALA A 279 2.78 -4.49 8.17
CA ALA A 279 3.21 -5.89 8.06
C ALA A 279 3.02 -6.43 6.63
N VAL A 280 1.86 -6.16 6.01
CA VAL A 280 1.60 -6.57 4.62
C VAL A 280 2.53 -5.82 3.64
N ASN A 281 2.81 -4.54 3.87
CA ASN A 281 3.78 -3.79 3.08
C ASN A 281 5.18 -4.41 3.18
N LEU A 282 5.64 -4.78 4.38
CA LEU A 282 6.92 -5.48 4.57
C LEU A 282 6.93 -6.84 3.87
N LEU A 283 5.86 -7.64 3.99
CA LEU A 283 5.74 -8.93 3.30
C LEU A 283 5.94 -8.79 1.79
N SER A 284 5.44 -7.72 1.20
CA SER A 284 5.58 -7.45 -0.24
C SER A 284 7.04 -7.27 -0.67
N THR A 285 7.91 -6.78 0.22
CA THR A 285 9.34 -6.52 -0.07
C THR A 285 10.25 -7.73 0.13
N LEU A 286 9.83 -8.75 0.91
CA LEU A 286 10.68 -9.87 1.30
C LEU A 286 10.71 -10.98 0.24
N LYS A 287 11.80 -11.74 0.21
CA LYS A 287 11.79 -13.09 -0.36
C LYS A 287 11.06 -14.01 0.63
N LEU A 288 9.96 -14.62 0.19
CA LEU A 288 9.13 -15.43 1.08
C LEU A 288 9.85 -16.70 1.55
N ASN A 289 9.89 -16.92 2.85
CA ASN A 289 10.26 -18.17 3.47
C ASN A 289 9.00 -19.01 3.72
N ILE A 290 8.64 -19.88 2.76
CA ILE A 290 7.40 -20.67 2.80
C ILE A 290 7.38 -21.61 4.00
N SER A 291 8.50 -22.15 4.42
CA SER A 291 8.56 -23.05 5.58
C SER A 291 8.25 -22.35 6.92
N MET A 292 8.40 -21.03 6.99
CA MET A 292 7.96 -20.23 8.15
C MET A 292 6.51 -19.79 8.03
N LEU A 293 6.07 -19.41 6.82
CA LEU A 293 4.71 -18.93 6.59
C LEU A 293 3.67 -20.05 6.62
N CYS A 294 4.01 -21.21 6.07
CA CYS A 294 3.14 -22.38 5.99
C CYS A 294 3.96 -23.62 6.37
N PRO A 295 4.29 -23.80 7.67
CA PRO A 295 5.14 -24.90 8.13
C PRO A 295 4.45 -26.24 7.93
N LYS A 296 5.25 -27.27 7.59
CA LYS A 296 4.78 -28.64 7.52
C LYS A 296 4.57 -29.21 8.93
N MET A 297 3.47 -29.88 9.13
CA MET A 297 3.09 -30.50 10.39
C MET A 297 3.41 -32.00 10.38
N ASP A 298 3.80 -32.55 11.51
CA ASP A 298 4.09 -34.00 11.63
C ASP A 298 2.82 -34.86 11.64
N THR A 299 1.72 -34.32 12.17
CA THR A 299 0.42 -34.98 12.24
C THR A 299 -0.70 -34.00 11.90
N ALA A 300 -1.78 -34.49 11.27
CA ALA A 300 -2.99 -33.71 11.11
C ALA A 300 -3.62 -33.49 12.50
N ASP A 301 -3.77 -32.23 12.91
CA ASP A 301 -4.50 -31.89 14.12
C ASP A 301 -6.01 -31.98 13.81
N GLY A 302 -6.68 -32.99 14.37
CA GLY A 302 -8.00 -33.47 13.93
C GLY A 302 -9.17 -32.49 14.09
N GLY A 303 -8.94 -31.19 14.21
CA GLY A 303 -9.97 -30.18 14.42
C GLY A 303 -9.70 -28.79 13.86
N SER A 304 -8.52 -28.50 13.34
CA SER A 304 -8.22 -27.16 12.81
C SER A 304 -8.68 -27.03 11.35
N THR A 305 -9.49 -26.00 11.09
CA THR A 305 -9.93 -25.63 9.73
C THR A 305 -8.81 -24.95 8.91
N GLU A 306 -7.72 -24.56 9.56
CA GLU A 306 -6.60 -23.83 8.98
C GLU A 306 -5.45 -24.75 8.58
N GLN A 307 -5.78 -25.96 8.09
CA GLN A 307 -4.80 -26.96 7.63
C GLN A 307 -5.11 -27.40 6.20
N TYR A 308 -4.06 -27.67 5.46
CA TYR A 308 -4.17 -28.26 4.13
C TYR A 308 -2.97 -29.15 3.84
N ASP A 309 -3.21 -30.43 3.54
CA ASP A 309 -2.17 -31.40 3.13
C ASP A 309 -0.99 -31.47 4.11
N LEU A 310 -1.26 -31.51 5.42
CA LEU A 310 -0.29 -31.48 6.51
C LEU A 310 0.55 -30.18 6.60
N TYR A 311 0.03 -29.07 6.12
CA TYR A 311 0.63 -27.75 6.31
C TYR A 311 -0.27 -26.87 7.17
N ASP A 312 0.34 -26.13 8.09
CA ASP A 312 -0.34 -25.05 8.81
C ASP A 312 -0.58 -23.87 7.87
N MET A 313 -1.83 -23.54 7.65
CA MET A 313 -2.29 -22.46 6.79
C MET A 313 -2.82 -21.24 7.57
N SER A 314 -2.60 -21.20 8.88
CA SER A 314 -3.07 -20.11 9.75
C SER A 314 -2.61 -18.71 9.27
N PHE A 315 -1.38 -18.61 8.76
CA PHE A 315 -0.91 -17.38 8.15
C PHE A 315 -1.64 -17.03 6.85
N ALA A 316 -1.86 -18.01 5.99
CA ALA A 316 -2.60 -17.82 4.74
C ALA A 316 -4.04 -17.38 5.03
N GLN A 317 -4.70 -18.00 6.02
CA GLN A 317 -6.04 -17.58 6.44
C GLN A 317 -6.04 -16.15 6.99
N ALA A 318 -5.14 -15.82 7.90
CA ALA A 318 -5.05 -14.48 8.46
C ALA A 318 -4.80 -13.40 7.39
N LEU A 319 -4.01 -13.71 6.37
CA LEU A 319 -3.79 -12.81 5.23
C LEU A 319 -5.06 -12.65 4.37
N LEU A 320 -5.84 -13.72 4.17
CA LEU A 320 -7.13 -13.65 3.47
C LEU A 320 -8.14 -12.82 4.27
N ASP A 321 -8.22 -13.03 5.59
CA ASP A 321 -9.11 -12.27 6.47
C ASP A 321 -8.75 -10.77 6.49
N ALA A 322 -7.45 -10.46 6.52
CA ALA A 322 -6.95 -9.09 6.43
C ALA A 322 -7.31 -8.44 5.08
N MET A 323 -7.14 -9.18 3.98
CA MET A 323 -7.54 -8.74 2.64
C MET A 323 -9.07 -8.53 2.55
N GLU A 324 -9.86 -9.40 3.16
CA GLU A 324 -11.32 -9.28 3.17
C GLU A 324 -11.77 -8.05 3.95
N ARG A 325 -11.22 -7.81 5.14
CA ARG A 325 -11.46 -6.55 5.90
C ARG A 325 -11.16 -5.31 5.06
N LYS A 326 -10.06 -5.34 4.29
CA LYS A 326 -9.67 -4.23 3.43
C LYS A 326 -10.60 -4.05 2.22
N LEU A 327 -11.16 -5.14 1.70
CA LEU A 327 -12.18 -5.11 0.62
C LEU A 327 -13.53 -4.56 1.11
N ASP A 328 -13.85 -4.76 2.39
CA ASP A 328 -15.10 -4.27 3.03
C ASP A 328 -14.99 -2.80 3.45
N ASP A 329 -13.79 -2.26 3.55
CA ASP A 329 -13.56 -0.86 3.88
C ASP A 329 -14.00 0.04 2.72
N ASN A 330 -15.19 0.64 2.86
CA ASN A 330 -15.83 1.46 1.82
C ASN A 330 -15.17 2.82 1.58
N ASN A 331 -14.07 3.13 2.25
CA ASN A 331 -13.29 4.34 2.00
C ASN A 331 -12.48 4.18 0.70
N ASN A 332 -13.12 4.39 -0.43
CA ASN A 332 -12.57 4.34 -1.79
C ASN A 332 -11.31 5.20 -2.06
N SER A 333 -10.82 5.95 -1.08
CA SER A 333 -9.59 6.75 -1.19
C SER A 333 -8.30 5.91 -1.14
N ASP A 334 -8.35 4.67 -0.60
CA ASP A 334 -7.19 3.84 -0.33
C ASP A 334 -7.05 2.63 -1.27
N SER A 335 -7.51 2.77 -2.52
CA SER A 335 -7.42 1.69 -3.53
C SER A 335 -5.98 1.18 -3.75
N ASP A 336 -4.98 2.04 -3.52
CA ASP A 336 -3.56 1.67 -3.65
C ASP A 336 -3.11 0.72 -2.54
N LEU A 337 -3.67 0.84 -1.34
CA LEU A 337 -3.34 -0.04 -0.21
C LEU A 337 -3.82 -1.47 -0.43
N LEU A 338 -4.96 -1.67 -1.09
CA LEU A 338 -5.46 -3.00 -1.46
C LEU A 338 -4.47 -3.74 -2.38
N SER A 339 -3.71 -3.01 -3.19
CA SER A 339 -2.70 -3.60 -4.09
C SER A 339 -1.63 -4.39 -3.34
N THR A 340 -1.25 -3.98 -2.12
CA THR A 340 -0.26 -4.70 -1.31
C THR A 340 -0.81 -6.01 -0.74
N TYR A 341 -2.10 -6.07 -0.36
CA TYR A 341 -2.74 -7.31 0.09
C TYR A 341 -2.88 -8.32 -1.06
N LEU A 342 -3.42 -7.88 -2.19
CA LEU A 342 -3.55 -8.73 -3.39
C LEU A 342 -2.17 -9.20 -3.90
N GLY A 343 -1.19 -8.31 -3.93
CA GLY A 343 0.18 -8.63 -4.34
C GLY A 343 0.84 -9.65 -3.40
N SER A 344 0.65 -9.52 -2.09
CA SER A 344 1.19 -10.45 -1.09
C SER A 344 0.52 -11.83 -1.18
N ALA A 345 -0.80 -11.87 -1.33
CA ALA A 345 -1.55 -13.13 -1.53
C ALA A 345 -1.16 -13.81 -2.85
N LEU A 346 -1.03 -13.05 -3.94
CA LEU A 346 -0.54 -13.54 -5.23
C LEU A 346 0.87 -14.13 -5.11
N LYS A 347 1.77 -13.43 -4.42
CA LYS A 347 3.15 -13.86 -4.20
C LYS A 347 3.22 -15.16 -3.39
N LEU A 348 2.42 -15.27 -2.31
CA LEU A 348 2.30 -16.49 -1.51
C LEU A 348 1.78 -17.66 -2.37
N CYS A 349 0.68 -17.47 -3.10
CA CYS A 349 0.09 -18.49 -3.97
C CYS A 349 0.98 -18.89 -5.15
N THR A 350 1.87 -18.00 -5.58
CA THR A 350 2.84 -18.31 -6.64
C THR A 350 3.98 -19.15 -6.08
N ALA A 351 4.43 -18.84 -4.86
CA ALA A 351 5.57 -19.50 -4.21
C ALA A 351 5.22 -20.87 -3.62
N SER A 352 3.98 -21.11 -3.15
CA SER A 352 3.53 -22.38 -2.59
C SER A 352 2.32 -22.94 -3.31
N LYS A 353 2.42 -24.21 -3.74
CA LYS A 353 1.30 -24.96 -4.34
C LYS A 353 0.22 -25.25 -3.30
N GLU A 354 0.60 -25.57 -2.07
CA GLU A 354 -0.26 -25.93 -0.97
C GLU A 354 -1.05 -24.69 -0.51
N ALA A 355 -0.37 -23.56 -0.30
CA ALA A 355 -1.02 -22.28 0.02
C ALA A 355 -1.97 -21.83 -1.10
N ARG A 356 -1.58 -21.97 -2.38
CA ARG A 356 -2.47 -21.68 -3.51
C ARG A 356 -3.73 -22.54 -3.50
N ARG A 357 -3.59 -23.84 -3.21
CA ARG A 357 -4.75 -24.74 -3.14
C ARG A 357 -5.66 -24.39 -1.97
N TYR A 358 -5.10 -24.09 -0.81
CA TYR A 358 -5.83 -23.60 0.35
C TYR A 358 -6.61 -22.31 0.05
N CYS A 359 -5.94 -21.29 -0.48
CA CYS A 359 -6.58 -20.02 -0.85
C CYS A 359 -7.67 -20.23 -1.92
N ARG A 360 -7.44 -21.13 -2.89
CA ARG A 360 -8.44 -21.47 -3.90
C ARG A 360 -9.69 -22.06 -3.28
N LEU A 361 -9.57 -23.00 -2.35
CA LEU A 361 -10.73 -23.62 -1.70
C LEU A 361 -11.56 -22.61 -0.88
N ASN A 362 -10.90 -21.61 -0.31
CA ASN A 362 -11.58 -20.55 0.45
C ASN A 362 -12.24 -19.49 -0.43
N ILE A 363 -11.60 -19.14 -1.57
CA ILE A 363 -12.08 -18.07 -2.46
C ILE A 363 -12.97 -18.62 -3.59
N LEU A 364 -12.58 -19.75 -4.16
CA LEU A 364 -13.21 -20.41 -5.30
C LEU A 364 -13.59 -21.87 -4.96
N PRO A 365 -14.46 -22.09 -3.98
CA PRO A 365 -14.97 -23.44 -3.70
C PRO A 365 -15.68 -23.99 -4.95
N PRO A 366 -15.89 -25.31 -5.05
CA PRO A 366 -16.71 -25.89 -6.11
C PRO A 366 -18.06 -25.19 -6.19
N LEU A 367 -18.42 -24.72 -7.40
CA LEU A 367 -19.66 -23.99 -7.59
C LEU A 367 -20.88 -24.90 -7.41
N VAL A 368 -21.92 -24.34 -6.81
CA VAL A 368 -23.26 -24.93 -6.74
C VAL A 368 -24.22 -24.16 -7.64
N ALA A 369 -25.39 -24.74 -7.97
CA ALA A 369 -26.38 -24.09 -8.84
C ALA A 369 -26.80 -22.70 -8.31
N ALA A 370 -26.86 -22.53 -6.98
CA ALA A 370 -27.18 -21.25 -6.36
C ALA A 370 -26.15 -20.14 -6.67
N ASP A 371 -24.87 -20.47 -6.83
CA ASP A 371 -23.79 -19.52 -7.08
C ASP A 371 -23.86 -18.89 -8.47
N VAL A 372 -24.57 -19.50 -9.39
CA VAL A 372 -24.72 -19.06 -10.80
C VAL A 372 -26.10 -18.47 -11.09
N THR A 373 -26.95 -18.31 -10.08
CA THR A 373 -28.23 -17.60 -10.23
C THR A 373 -28.06 -16.08 -10.33
N ARG A 374 -26.93 -15.57 -9.85
CA ARG A 374 -26.54 -14.15 -9.87
C ARG A 374 -25.21 -13.97 -10.59
N ARG A 375 -24.89 -12.74 -10.94
CA ARG A 375 -23.60 -12.43 -11.57
C ARG A 375 -22.45 -12.66 -10.57
N PRO A 376 -21.24 -13.04 -11.08
CA PRO A 376 -20.08 -13.28 -10.22
C PRO A 376 -19.63 -12.09 -9.36
N ASP A 377 -19.99 -10.86 -9.73
CA ASP A 377 -19.71 -9.62 -9.00
C ASP A 377 -20.80 -9.27 -7.97
N GLU A 378 -21.92 -10.01 -7.95
CA GLU A 378 -23.04 -9.81 -7.02
C GLU A 378 -22.94 -10.77 -5.84
N GLY A 379 -22.98 -10.25 -4.62
CA GLY A 379 -22.90 -11.01 -3.36
C GLY A 379 -21.77 -10.55 -2.45
N ASP A 380 -21.61 -11.27 -1.32
CA ASP A 380 -20.72 -10.88 -0.23
C ASP A 380 -19.54 -11.84 -0.05
N SER A 381 -19.46 -12.92 -0.85
CA SER A 381 -18.32 -13.82 -0.78
C SER A 381 -17.02 -13.13 -1.22
N LEU A 382 -15.89 -13.62 -0.73
CA LEU A 382 -14.58 -13.08 -1.10
C LEU A 382 -14.35 -13.15 -2.62
N ARG A 383 -14.87 -14.18 -3.30
CA ARG A 383 -14.92 -14.26 -4.77
C ARG A 383 -15.61 -13.03 -5.36
N ASN A 384 -16.84 -12.73 -4.91
CA ASN A 384 -17.62 -11.62 -5.47
C ASN A 384 -16.91 -10.28 -5.27
N LYS A 385 -16.31 -10.07 -4.07
CA LYS A 385 -15.55 -8.87 -3.73
C LYS A 385 -14.35 -8.68 -4.67
N ILE A 386 -13.56 -9.75 -4.91
CA ILE A 386 -12.40 -9.71 -5.82
C ILE A 386 -12.85 -9.47 -7.27
N VAL A 387 -13.93 -10.10 -7.72
CA VAL A 387 -14.47 -9.89 -9.09
C VAL A 387 -14.91 -8.43 -9.28
N ARG A 388 -15.50 -7.79 -8.27
CA ARG A 388 -15.79 -6.33 -8.33
C ARG A 388 -14.52 -5.49 -8.54
N VAL A 389 -13.43 -5.84 -7.85
CA VAL A 389 -12.14 -5.14 -8.02
C VAL A 389 -11.60 -5.31 -9.44
N MET A 390 -11.77 -6.48 -10.08
CA MET A 390 -11.35 -6.71 -11.47
C MET A 390 -12.02 -5.75 -12.46
N MET A 391 -13.20 -5.21 -12.13
CA MET A 391 -13.96 -4.26 -12.97
C MET A 391 -13.82 -2.82 -12.53
N SER A 392 -13.15 -2.55 -11.42
CA SER A 392 -12.95 -1.20 -10.90
C SER A 392 -11.94 -0.41 -11.74
N PRO A 393 -11.94 0.93 -11.71
CA PRO A 393 -10.90 1.75 -12.31
C PRO A 393 -9.59 1.78 -11.48
N ALA A 394 -9.52 1.06 -10.37
CA ALA A 394 -8.40 1.09 -9.42
C ALA A 394 -7.15 0.41 -9.99
N PHE A 395 -5.98 0.82 -9.51
CA PHE A 395 -4.70 0.18 -9.83
C PHE A 395 -4.62 -1.30 -9.41
N SER A 396 -5.37 -1.69 -8.37
CA SER A 396 -5.46 -3.07 -7.89
C SER A 396 -6.17 -4.03 -8.86
N LYS A 397 -6.86 -3.54 -9.89
CA LYS A 397 -7.61 -4.33 -10.88
C LYS A 397 -6.76 -5.42 -11.55
N ASP A 398 -5.57 -5.07 -12.03
CA ASP A 398 -4.70 -6.01 -12.74
C ASP A 398 -4.14 -7.08 -11.80
N LEU A 399 -3.83 -6.69 -10.54
CA LEU A 399 -3.41 -7.64 -9.50
C LEU A 399 -4.54 -8.59 -9.09
N ALA A 400 -5.77 -8.09 -8.95
CA ALA A 400 -6.94 -8.93 -8.68
C ALA A 400 -7.18 -9.95 -9.80
N SER A 401 -7.06 -9.51 -11.05
CA SER A 401 -7.21 -10.37 -12.22
C SER A 401 -6.12 -11.44 -12.30
N GLU A 402 -4.86 -11.09 -12.07
CA GLU A 402 -3.74 -12.05 -12.05
C GLU A 402 -3.87 -13.02 -10.87
N PHE A 403 -4.28 -12.54 -9.69
CA PHE A 403 -4.51 -13.38 -8.52
C PHE A 403 -5.58 -14.44 -8.80
N MET A 404 -6.74 -14.04 -9.34
CA MET A 404 -7.79 -14.98 -9.74
C MET A 404 -7.31 -15.99 -10.79
N PHE A 405 -6.50 -15.55 -11.76
CA PHE A 405 -5.94 -16.42 -12.79
C PHE A 405 -4.97 -17.45 -12.20
N VAL A 406 -4.12 -17.05 -11.24
CA VAL A 406 -3.21 -17.97 -10.53
C VAL A 406 -4.00 -18.98 -9.69
N LEU A 407 -5.07 -18.57 -8.99
CA LEU A 407 -5.96 -19.47 -8.27
C LEU A 407 -6.64 -20.48 -9.20
N CYS A 408 -6.98 -20.06 -10.42
CA CYS A 408 -7.51 -20.93 -11.48
C CYS A 408 -6.42 -21.78 -12.16
N LYS A 409 -5.23 -21.95 -11.60
CA LYS A 409 -4.08 -22.69 -12.18
C LYS A 409 -3.69 -22.18 -13.58
N ARG A 410 -3.89 -20.89 -13.84
CA ARG A 410 -3.68 -20.24 -15.14
C ARG A 410 -4.48 -20.90 -16.30
N SER A 411 -5.62 -21.51 -15.98
CA SER A 411 -6.56 -22.06 -16.95
C SER A 411 -7.60 -21.01 -17.32
N VAL A 412 -7.71 -20.72 -18.62
CA VAL A 412 -8.69 -19.76 -19.15
C VAL A 412 -10.12 -20.25 -18.93
N SER A 413 -10.39 -21.54 -19.17
CA SER A 413 -11.71 -22.14 -18.95
C SER A 413 -12.17 -22.05 -17.49
N ARG A 414 -11.25 -22.30 -16.52
CA ARG A 414 -11.56 -22.14 -15.10
C ARG A 414 -11.80 -20.68 -14.72
N LEU A 415 -10.98 -19.76 -15.22
CA LEU A 415 -11.18 -18.34 -14.95
C LEU A 415 -12.57 -17.89 -15.42
N ILE A 416 -12.94 -18.24 -16.65
CA ILE A 416 -14.26 -17.91 -17.20
C ILE A 416 -15.40 -18.56 -16.38
N LYS A 417 -15.22 -19.80 -15.94
CA LYS A 417 -16.20 -20.50 -15.08
C LYS A 417 -16.51 -19.73 -13.80
N TYR A 418 -15.48 -19.20 -13.10
CA TYR A 418 -15.65 -18.53 -11.81
C TYR A 418 -15.95 -17.05 -11.91
N THR A 419 -15.60 -16.37 -13.01
CA THR A 419 -15.71 -14.91 -13.13
C THR A 419 -16.63 -14.46 -14.28
N GLY A 420 -16.92 -15.34 -15.26
CA GLY A 420 -17.47 -14.94 -16.55
C GLY A 420 -16.41 -14.28 -17.45
N LEU A 421 -16.56 -14.44 -18.76
CA LEU A 421 -15.65 -13.86 -19.75
C LEU A 421 -15.62 -12.32 -19.66
N GLY A 422 -16.77 -11.70 -19.41
CA GLY A 422 -16.87 -10.23 -19.34
C GLY A 422 -15.93 -9.63 -18.31
N HIS A 423 -15.79 -10.26 -17.12
CA HIS A 423 -14.92 -9.79 -16.05
C HIS A 423 -13.43 -10.12 -16.28
N SER A 424 -13.14 -11.18 -17.04
CA SER A 424 -11.76 -11.64 -17.33
C SER A 424 -11.21 -11.17 -18.67
N ALA A 425 -12.03 -10.58 -19.54
CA ALA A 425 -11.65 -10.22 -20.91
C ALA A 425 -10.44 -9.29 -20.98
N GLY A 426 -10.34 -8.33 -20.07
CA GLY A 426 -9.20 -7.40 -20.00
C GLY A 426 -7.87 -8.12 -19.76
N LEU A 427 -7.82 -9.01 -18.76
CA LEU A 427 -6.63 -9.83 -18.50
C LEU A 427 -6.27 -10.70 -19.70
N LEU A 428 -7.26 -11.41 -20.26
CA LEU A 428 -7.05 -12.34 -21.39
C LEU A 428 -6.55 -11.60 -22.63
N ALA A 429 -7.08 -10.40 -22.90
CA ALA A 429 -6.62 -9.55 -24.01
C ALA A 429 -5.17 -9.07 -23.80
N ASN A 430 -4.87 -8.55 -22.61
CA ASN A 430 -3.53 -8.03 -22.29
C ASN A 430 -2.47 -9.14 -22.29
N SER A 431 -2.85 -10.36 -21.90
CA SER A 431 -1.96 -11.53 -21.86
C SER A 431 -1.88 -12.28 -23.19
N GLY A 432 -2.63 -11.90 -24.22
CA GLY A 432 -2.66 -12.62 -25.50
C GLY A 432 -3.37 -13.99 -25.42
N LEU A 433 -4.29 -14.18 -24.45
CA LEU A 433 -4.93 -15.46 -24.18
C LEU A 433 -6.36 -15.57 -24.74
N LEU A 434 -6.86 -14.57 -25.48
CA LEU A 434 -8.20 -14.61 -26.04
C LEU A 434 -8.41 -15.80 -27.00
N GLY A 435 -7.37 -16.22 -27.76
CA GLY A 435 -7.42 -17.39 -28.60
C GLY A 435 -7.62 -18.72 -27.88
N HIS A 436 -7.38 -18.74 -26.54
CA HIS A 436 -7.51 -19.95 -25.73
C HIS A 436 -8.92 -20.18 -25.18
N ILE A 437 -9.88 -19.28 -25.44
CA ILE A 437 -11.26 -19.39 -24.94
C ILE A 437 -11.95 -20.65 -25.46
N ASN A 438 -11.69 -21.04 -26.70
CA ASN A 438 -12.32 -22.19 -27.38
C ASN A 438 -11.47 -23.46 -27.35
N LEU A 439 -10.35 -23.48 -26.61
CA LEU A 439 -9.55 -24.69 -26.48
C LEU A 439 -10.29 -25.74 -25.62
N PRO A 440 -10.19 -27.04 -25.96
CA PRO A 440 -10.80 -28.08 -25.14
C PRO A 440 -10.27 -28.05 -23.73
N LYS A 441 -11.14 -28.37 -22.76
CA LYS A 441 -10.78 -28.46 -21.34
C LYS A 441 -9.56 -29.38 -21.17
N SER A 442 -8.53 -28.93 -20.47
CA SER A 442 -7.34 -29.76 -20.24
C SER A 442 -7.66 -30.86 -19.22
N ALA A 443 -6.95 -32.01 -19.32
CA ALA A 443 -7.10 -33.09 -18.35
C ALA A 443 -6.83 -32.67 -16.88
N SER A 444 -6.05 -31.63 -16.66
CA SER A 444 -5.83 -31.03 -15.32
C SER A 444 -7.05 -30.30 -14.77
N ASP A 445 -8.05 -30.03 -15.60
CA ASP A 445 -9.30 -29.39 -15.18
C ASP A 445 -10.24 -30.37 -14.46
N SER A 446 -9.99 -31.69 -14.57
CA SER A 446 -10.77 -32.74 -13.91
C SER A 446 -10.56 -32.86 -12.37
N GLU A 447 -9.54 -32.19 -11.81
CA GLU A 447 -9.31 -32.20 -10.35
C GLU A 447 -10.31 -31.35 -9.53
N ASP A 448 -11.08 -30.48 -10.16
CA ASP A 448 -12.19 -29.82 -9.49
C ASP A 448 -13.42 -30.72 -9.62
N SER A 449 -13.76 -31.45 -8.56
CA SER A 449 -15.02 -32.17 -8.48
C SER A 449 -16.17 -31.18 -8.57
N GLU A 450 -16.72 -31.03 -9.76
CA GLU A 450 -17.94 -30.22 -9.95
C GLU A 450 -19.08 -30.85 -9.18
N THR A 451 -19.87 -30.01 -8.51
CA THR A 451 -21.05 -30.49 -7.79
C THR A 451 -22.09 -31.00 -8.80
N GLU A 452 -22.85 -32.02 -8.45
CA GLU A 452 -23.85 -32.59 -9.36
C GLU A 452 -24.94 -31.56 -9.74
N ASP A 453 -25.28 -30.65 -8.80
CA ASP A 453 -26.27 -29.62 -9.06
C ASP A 453 -25.72 -28.49 -9.95
N TYR A 454 -24.43 -28.17 -9.92
CA TYR A 454 -23.80 -27.28 -10.91
C TYR A 454 -23.83 -27.90 -12.32
N LYS A 455 -23.46 -29.18 -12.47
CA LYS A 455 -23.49 -29.88 -13.74
C LYS A 455 -24.89 -29.89 -14.38
N ALA A 456 -25.93 -29.98 -13.56
CA ALA A 456 -27.30 -29.95 -14.03
C ALA A 456 -27.73 -28.63 -14.68
N VAL A 457 -26.99 -27.55 -14.43
CA VAL A 457 -27.30 -26.20 -14.94
C VAL A 457 -26.20 -25.61 -15.83
N GLU A 458 -25.04 -26.28 -15.97
CA GLU A 458 -23.85 -25.76 -16.68
C GLU A 458 -24.19 -25.29 -18.12
N ASP A 459 -24.96 -26.07 -18.86
CA ASP A 459 -25.34 -25.75 -20.27
C ASP A 459 -26.20 -24.48 -20.37
N ARG A 460 -26.86 -24.09 -19.29
CA ARG A 460 -27.73 -22.91 -19.23
C ARG A 460 -26.97 -21.64 -18.80
N ILE A 461 -25.72 -21.76 -18.37
CA ILE A 461 -24.91 -20.63 -17.94
C ILE A 461 -24.45 -19.84 -19.17
N ASN A 462 -24.64 -18.52 -19.16
CA ASN A 462 -24.05 -17.66 -20.17
C ASN A 462 -22.55 -17.44 -19.84
N PRO A 463 -21.63 -17.94 -20.69
CA PRO A 463 -20.19 -17.85 -20.41
C PRO A 463 -19.66 -16.41 -20.35
N VAL A 464 -20.35 -15.45 -21.00
CA VAL A 464 -19.94 -14.04 -20.99
C VAL A 464 -20.25 -13.40 -19.64
N THR A 465 -21.45 -13.63 -19.12
CA THR A 465 -21.92 -13.00 -17.90
C THR A 465 -21.65 -13.83 -16.65
N GLY A 466 -21.42 -15.15 -16.79
CA GLY A 466 -21.13 -16.08 -15.69
C GLY A 466 -22.35 -16.47 -14.85
N TYR A 467 -23.59 -16.21 -15.31
CA TYR A 467 -24.81 -16.61 -14.62
C TYR A 467 -25.86 -17.21 -15.55
N LEU A 468 -26.89 -17.82 -14.94
CA LEU A 468 -27.95 -18.52 -15.67
C LEU A 468 -28.69 -17.59 -16.64
N ARG A 469 -28.97 -18.08 -17.86
CA ARG A 469 -29.84 -17.37 -18.80
C ARG A 469 -31.26 -17.31 -18.24
N PRO A 470 -31.95 -16.16 -18.34
CA PRO A 470 -33.36 -16.08 -17.96
C PRO A 470 -34.20 -17.12 -18.71
N GLU A 471 -35.13 -17.79 -18.03
CA GLU A 471 -35.97 -18.82 -18.62
C GLU A 471 -36.84 -18.31 -19.82
N ASN A 472 -37.11 -17.00 -19.86
CA ASN A 472 -37.89 -16.36 -20.93
C ASN A 472 -37.05 -15.91 -22.15
N SER A 473 -35.75 -16.22 -22.21
CA SER A 473 -34.90 -15.88 -23.39
C SER A 473 -35.02 -16.89 -24.54
N GLY A 474 -35.93 -17.85 -24.43
CA GLY A 474 -36.11 -18.92 -25.40
C GLY A 474 -36.90 -18.57 -26.68
N VAL A 475 -37.47 -17.37 -26.75
CA VAL A 475 -38.09 -16.91 -28.03
C VAL A 475 -37.01 -16.15 -28.78
N SER A 476 -36.45 -16.75 -29.81
CA SER A 476 -35.54 -16.05 -30.73
C SER A 476 -36.25 -14.77 -31.23
N PRO A 477 -35.63 -13.58 -31.16
CA PRO A 477 -36.17 -12.39 -31.80
C PRO A 477 -36.51 -12.58 -33.27
N PHE A 478 -35.98 -13.65 -33.87
CA PHE A 478 -36.15 -14.05 -35.27
C PHE A 478 -37.22 -15.14 -35.45
N GLU A 479 -37.82 -15.65 -34.35
CA GLU A 479 -38.87 -16.67 -34.44
C GLU A 479 -40.12 -16.08 -35.08
N GLY A 480 -40.56 -16.66 -36.21
CA GLY A 480 -41.68 -16.16 -37.02
C GLY A 480 -41.30 -15.11 -38.07
N MET A 481 -40.04 -14.74 -38.21
CA MET A 481 -39.58 -13.89 -39.32
C MET A 481 -39.28 -14.72 -40.56
N SER A 482 -39.69 -14.20 -41.77
CA SER A 482 -39.25 -14.77 -43.04
C SER A 482 -37.73 -14.53 -43.24
N GLU A 483 -37.08 -15.35 -44.09
CA GLU A 483 -35.64 -15.18 -44.38
C GLU A 483 -35.36 -13.77 -44.94
N GLU A 484 -36.23 -13.21 -45.78
CA GLU A 484 -36.11 -11.84 -46.29
C GLU A 484 -36.19 -10.78 -45.17
N GLN A 485 -37.01 -11.02 -44.15
CA GLN A 485 -37.09 -10.14 -42.99
C GLN A 485 -35.83 -10.24 -42.10
N LYS A 486 -35.30 -11.43 -41.91
CA LYS A 486 -34.03 -11.66 -41.18
C LYS A 486 -32.87 -10.97 -41.88
N GLU A 487 -32.78 -11.08 -43.20
CA GLU A 487 -31.74 -10.44 -44.01
C GLU A 487 -31.83 -8.91 -43.95
N TYR A 488 -33.05 -8.37 -44.03
CA TYR A 488 -33.28 -6.92 -43.90
C TYR A 488 -32.86 -6.38 -42.52
N GLU A 489 -33.24 -7.05 -41.44
CA GLU A 489 -32.83 -6.62 -40.07
C GLU A 489 -31.33 -6.83 -39.86
N ALA A 490 -30.70 -7.86 -40.44
CA ALA A 490 -29.26 -8.04 -40.42
C ALA A 490 -28.51 -6.89 -41.13
N MET A 491 -28.96 -6.48 -42.31
CA MET A 491 -28.39 -5.34 -43.03
C MET A 491 -28.55 -4.05 -42.26
N LYS A 492 -29.69 -3.82 -41.66
CA LYS A 492 -29.94 -2.65 -40.81
C LYS A 492 -29.03 -2.62 -39.59
N LEU A 493 -28.75 -3.79 -38.99
CA LEU A 493 -27.79 -3.90 -37.88
C LEU A 493 -26.36 -3.59 -38.33
N VAL A 494 -25.94 -4.09 -39.49
CA VAL A 494 -24.63 -3.80 -40.08
C VAL A 494 -24.46 -2.31 -40.33
N ASP A 495 -25.48 -1.65 -40.89
CA ASP A 495 -25.47 -0.20 -41.13
C ASP A 495 -25.40 0.60 -39.83
N ALA A 496 -26.13 0.18 -38.81
CA ALA A 496 -26.07 0.83 -37.47
C ALA A 496 -24.68 0.67 -36.84
N MET A 497 -24.08 -0.51 -36.91
CA MET A 497 -22.73 -0.75 -36.41
C MET A 497 -21.69 0.05 -37.19
N ASN A 498 -21.78 0.13 -38.51
CA ASN A 498 -20.89 0.94 -39.34
C ASN A 498 -20.98 2.45 -38.98
N LYS A 499 -22.18 2.96 -38.69
CA LYS A 499 -22.36 4.33 -38.20
C LYS A 499 -21.65 4.54 -36.85
N LEU A 500 -21.79 3.61 -35.91
CA LEU A 500 -21.10 3.67 -34.61
C LEU A 500 -19.57 3.59 -34.77
N MET A 501 -19.07 2.79 -35.69
CA MET A 501 -17.65 2.72 -36.04
C MET A 501 -17.13 4.06 -36.58
N ASN A 502 -17.84 4.63 -37.57
CA ASN A 502 -17.46 5.89 -38.19
C ASN A 502 -17.48 7.08 -37.23
N THR A 503 -18.31 7.03 -36.18
CA THR A 503 -18.33 8.02 -35.09
C THR A 503 -17.26 7.78 -34.03
N GLY A 504 -16.49 6.67 -34.12
CA GLY A 504 -15.47 6.30 -33.15
C GLY A 504 -15.99 5.78 -31.80
N VAL A 505 -17.31 5.61 -31.66
CA VAL A 505 -17.95 5.11 -30.43
C VAL A 505 -17.66 3.62 -30.21
N VAL A 506 -17.58 2.85 -31.29
CA VAL A 506 -17.27 1.40 -31.30
C VAL A 506 -16.10 1.14 -32.21
N LYS A 507 -15.15 0.33 -31.76
CA LYS A 507 -14.04 -0.18 -32.57
C LYS A 507 -14.11 -1.72 -32.53
N PRO A 508 -14.79 -2.37 -33.47
CA PRO A 508 -14.81 -3.82 -33.50
C PRO A 508 -13.43 -4.38 -33.80
N GLY A 509 -13.15 -5.56 -33.27
CA GLY A 509 -11.86 -6.22 -33.41
C GLY A 509 -12.04 -7.72 -33.58
N THR A 510 -11.03 -8.35 -34.14
CA THR A 510 -10.84 -9.81 -34.18
C THR A 510 -9.65 -10.17 -33.31
N ILE A 511 -9.49 -11.44 -33.01
CA ILE A 511 -8.31 -11.98 -32.31
C ILE A 511 -7.24 -12.24 -33.36
N GLY A 512 -6.08 -11.60 -33.24
CA GLY A 512 -4.92 -11.85 -34.07
C GLY A 512 -4.27 -13.19 -33.78
N ASP A 513 -3.33 -13.61 -34.61
CA ASP A 513 -2.57 -14.87 -34.44
C ASP A 513 -1.73 -14.87 -33.16
N ASP A 514 -1.43 -13.69 -32.60
CA ASP A 514 -0.74 -13.47 -31.32
C ASP A 514 -1.68 -13.53 -30.10
N GLY A 515 -2.97 -13.87 -30.28
CA GLY A 515 -3.99 -13.95 -29.24
C GLY A 515 -4.46 -12.58 -28.71
N ARG A 516 -4.06 -11.46 -29.34
CA ARG A 516 -4.42 -10.11 -28.93
C ARG A 516 -5.52 -9.50 -29.81
N PRO A 517 -6.28 -8.52 -29.29
CA PRO A 517 -7.28 -7.83 -30.10
C PRO A 517 -6.63 -7.07 -31.26
N ARG A 518 -7.13 -7.27 -32.47
CA ARG A 518 -6.77 -6.55 -33.69
C ARG A 518 -7.98 -5.78 -34.18
N ALA A 519 -7.86 -4.50 -34.40
CA ALA A 519 -8.93 -3.68 -34.96
C ALA A 519 -9.23 -4.13 -36.40
N VAL A 520 -10.52 -4.19 -36.77
CA VAL A 520 -10.99 -4.41 -38.14
C VAL A 520 -11.58 -3.14 -38.72
N SER A 521 -11.46 -3.00 -40.01
CA SER A 521 -11.90 -1.78 -40.71
C SER A 521 -13.40 -1.80 -41.02
N HIS A 522 -14.00 -2.99 -41.13
CA HIS A 522 -15.41 -3.16 -41.44
C HIS A 522 -15.97 -4.41 -40.76
N VAL A 523 -17.23 -4.35 -40.30
CA VAL A 523 -17.91 -5.45 -39.61
C VAL A 523 -17.96 -6.73 -40.45
N LEU A 524 -18.10 -6.62 -41.77
CA LEU A 524 -18.14 -7.78 -42.67
C LEU A 524 -16.83 -8.59 -42.69
N GLU A 525 -15.70 -8.03 -42.27
CA GLU A 525 -14.45 -8.79 -42.09
C GLU A 525 -14.55 -9.84 -40.96
N LEU A 526 -15.53 -9.71 -40.08
CA LEU A 526 -15.80 -10.63 -38.97
C LEU A 526 -16.75 -11.77 -39.36
N VAL A 527 -17.43 -11.65 -40.50
CA VAL A 527 -18.35 -12.68 -40.98
C VAL A 527 -17.52 -13.78 -41.64
N LYS A 528 -17.50 -14.96 -41.03
CA LYS A 528 -16.96 -16.16 -41.66
C LYS A 528 -18.09 -16.83 -42.46
N ASP A 529 -17.86 -17.11 -43.72
CA ASP A 529 -18.77 -17.92 -44.50
C ASP A 529 -18.88 -19.30 -43.86
N VAL A 530 -20.11 -19.72 -43.51
CA VAL A 530 -20.39 -21.08 -43.05
C VAL A 530 -20.24 -22.00 -44.26
N PRO A 531 -19.42 -23.07 -44.19
CA PRO A 531 -19.29 -24.02 -45.27
C PRO A 531 -20.67 -24.59 -45.67
N ASP A 532 -20.93 -24.76 -46.95
CA ASP A 532 -22.22 -25.22 -47.48
C ASP A 532 -22.66 -26.60 -46.95
N GLU A 533 -21.76 -27.38 -46.34
CA GLU A 533 -22.08 -28.70 -45.75
C GLU A 533 -22.98 -28.62 -44.51
N ASP A 534 -22.97 -27.49 -43.78
CA ASP A 534 -23.83 -27.30 -42.59
C ASP A 534 -25.24 -26.75 -42.92
N ARG A 535 -25.47 -26.33 -44.16
CA ARG A 535 -26.80 -25.86 -44.63
C ARG A 535 -27.78 -26.99 -44.93
N ALA A 536 -27.32 -28.24 -45.07
CA ALA A 536 -28.14 -29.39 -45.46
C ALA A 536 -28.85 -30.09 -44.28
N SER A 537 -28.60 -29.73 -43.03
CA SER A 537 -29.18 -30.40 -41.86
C SER A 537 -30.44 -29.72 -41.27
N ASP A 538 -30.79 -28.50 -41.72
CA ASP A 538 -31.96 -27.76 -41.21
C ASP A 538 -33.23 -27.89 -42.08
N SER A 539 -33.26 -28.85 -42.99
CA SER A 539 -34.46 -29.13 -43.85
C SER A 539 -34.92 -30.57 -43.69
N GLU A 540 -35.36 -31.00 -42.48
CA GLU A 540 -36.33 -32.08 -42.27
C GLU A 540 -37.12 -31.81 -40.97
#